data_3b32657416f5d1e9244cfb951eb7570f
#
_entry.id   3b32657416f5d1e9244cfb951eb7570f
#
_cell.length_a   1.000
_cell.length_b   1.000
_cell.length_c   1.000
_cell.angle_alpha   90.00
_cell.angle_beta   90.00
_cell.angle_gamma   90.00
#
_symmetry.space_group_name_H-M   'P 1'
#
loop_
_entity.id
_entity.type
_entity.pdbx_description
1 polymer ?
#
loop_
_entity_poly.entity_id
_entity_poly.type
_entity_poly.pdbx_seq_one_letter_code
_entity_poly.pdbx_strand_id
1 'polypeptide(L)'
;SILGAEVTVGKKSYNTHVVDVDGNSPVKIVKTESGGILKSQFFQLTIPQVVGGEDIFATIRWSQKLLYDNGQFSVDIPFRFPHYVNPLPKLFTKKEKIQLTVNSGVSKEVLLQGTSHPLKEKTRQGEKLFFLHEAVVENWSIKDFTFSYSVYSGDVSGGVLVQRSTLRDYDDRDIFSIFLLPGNNQKRKIFRKAVVFIVDTSGSMQGKPIENVKNAISTAVSELEEGDYFNIVTFNDELHSFSSCLEKVNGKTTENAINWMNLNFVAQGGTDIMHPLTEALALLSNSDGALPQIFLVTDGSVEDERNICRTVKTQLTNKGSISPRISTFGLGSYCNHYFLRMLASIGKGHYDAAFDTGIN
;
A
#
# COMPACT_ATOMS: atom_id res chain seq x y z
N SER A 1 6.37 -8.28 2.70
CA SER A 1 7.07 -9.49 2.17
C SER A 1 7.05 -10.59 3.21
N ILE A 2 6.67 -11.81 2.80
CA ILE A 2 6.78 -13.01 3.66
C ILE A 2 8.23 -13.49 3.64
N LEU A 3 8.81 -13.70 4.82
CA LEU A 3 10.20 -14.14 4.99
C LEU A 3 10.30 -15.66 5.15
N GLY A 4 9.25 -16.31 5.63
CA GLY A 4 9.18 -17.74 5.78
C GLY A 4 8.02 -18.18 6.67
N ALA A 5 7.71 -19.46 6.61
CA ALA A 5 6.75 -20.10 7.51
C ALA A 5 7.32 -21.44 8.02
N GLU A 6 7.06 -21.72 9.27
CA GLU A 6 7.35 -22.99 9.93
C GLU A 6 6.05 -23.55 10.50
N VAL A 7 5.78 -24.81 10.25
CA VAL A 7 4.60 -25.48 10.80
C VAL A 7 5.02 -26.73 11.52
N THR A 8 4.64 -26.87 12.79
CA THR A 8 4.90 -28.05 13.61
C THR A 8 3.59 -28.78 13.87
N VAL A 9 3.59 -30.08 13.62
CA VAL A 9 2.47 -31.00 13.89
C VAL A 9 3.00 -32.18 14.72
N GLY A 10 2.58 -32.28 15.96
CA GLY A 10 3.14 -33.24 16.90
C GLY A 10 4.67 -33.10 17.03
N LYS A 11 5.41 -34.12 16.60
CA LYS A 11 6.90 -34.12 16.63
C LYS A 11 7.55 -33.75 15.29
N LYS A 12 6.78 -33.45 14.25
CA LYS A 12 7.27 -33.12 12.91
C LYS A 12 7.24 -31.62 12.69
N SER A 13 8.30 -31.05 12.11
CA SER A 13 8.40 -29.65 11.72
C SER A 13 8.61 -29.56 10.20
N TYR A 14 7.91 -28.62 9.59
CA TYR A 14 7.95 -28.34 8.15
C TYR A 14 8.33 -26.88 7.97
N ASN A 15 9.40 -26.62 7.23
CA ASN A 15 9.90 -25.27 6.97
C ASN A 15 9.75 -24.93 5.50
N THR A 16 9.44 -23.67 5.20
CA THR A 16 9.51 -23.13 3.85
C THR A 16 10.94 -22.67 3.55
N HIS A 17 11.40 -22.92 2.34
CA HIS A 17 12.64 -22.40 1.82
C HIS A 17 12.32 -21.36 0.72
N VAL A 18 13.12 -20.30 0.65
CA VAL A 18 13.07 -19.37 -0.47
C VAL A 18 13.70 -20.07 -1.67
N VAL A 19 12.96 -20.14 -2.76
CA VAL A 19 13.43 -20.76 -3.99
C VAL A 19 13.67 -19.67 -5.01
N ASP A 20 14.83 -19.73 -5.67
CA ASP A 20 15.19 -18.78 -6.72
C ASP A 20 14.31 -18.95 -7.97
N VAL A 21 14.06 -17.87 -8.68
CA VAL A 21 13.12 -17.81 -9.83
C VAL A 21 13.58 -18.67 -11.02
N ASP A 22 14.82 -19.12 -11.04
CA ASP A 22 15.45 -19.85 -12.16
C ASP A 22 15.37 -21.39 -12.06
N GLY A 23 14.59 -21.91 -11.14
CA GLY A 23 13.90 -23.12 -11.49
C GLY A 23 14.53 -24.48 -11.26
N ASN A 24 15.19 -24.76 -10.16
CA ASN A 24 15.49 -26.17 -9.80
C ASN A 24 14.97 -26.59 -8.43
N SER A 25 13.76 -26.23 -8.09
CA SER A 25 13.16 -26.61 -6.80
C SER A 25 11.69 -26.98 -6.87
N PRO A 26 11.21 -27.86 -5.97
CA PRO A 26 9.93 -28.53 -6.07
C PRO A 26 8.69 -27.68 -5.76
N VAL A 27 8.82 -26.38 -5.57
CA VAL A 27 7.66 -25.50 -5.50
C VAL A 27 7.23 -25.18 -6.93
N LYS A 28 6.17 -25.79 -7.40
CA LYS A 28 5.48 -25.38 -8.64
C LYS A 28 4.99 -23.95 -8.47
N ILE A 29 5.84 -22.98 -8.84
CA ILE A 29 5.35 -21.67 -9.25
C ILE A 29 4.55 -21.95 -10.52
N VAL A 30 3.24 -21.87 -10.43
CA VAL A 30 2.38 -21.94 -11.60
C VAL A 30 2.76 -20.71 -12.44
N LYS A 31 3.63 -20.91 -13.42
CA LYS A 31 3.83 -19.97 -14.51
C LYS A 31 2.52 -19.96 -15.30
N THR A 32 1.65 -19.04 -15.01
CA THR A 32 0.52 -18.75 -15.88
C THR A 32 1.07 -18.03 -17.12
N GLU A 33 1.29 -18.79 -18.15
CA GLU A 33 1.62 -18.31 -19.49
C GLU A 33 0.38 -17.79 -20.21
N SER A 34 -0.39 -16.92 -19.71
CA SER A 34 -1.40 -16.27 -20.55
C SER A 34 -2.03 -15.07 -19.86
N GLY A 35 -1.97 -13.97 -20.57
CA GLY A 35 -2.61 -12.73 -20.18
C GLY A 35 -1.75 -11.85 -19.28
N GLY A 36 -1.70 -10.58 -19.60
CA GLY A 36 -0.89 -9.57 -18.92
C GLY A 36 -1.34 -9.21 -17.50
N ILE A 37 -2.33 -9.88 -16.92
CA ILE A 37 -2.88 -9.59 -15.60
C ILE A 37 -1.89 -9.98 -14.50
N LEU A 38 -1.58 -9.04 -13.62
CA LEU A 38 -0.80 -9.29 -12.43
C LEU A 38 -1.68 -9.92 -11.35
N LYS A 39 -1.22 -11.06 -10.81
CA LYS A 39 -1.90 -11.73 -9.69
C LYS A 39 -1.05 -11.65 -8.44
N SER A 40 -1.69 -11.50 -7.29
CA SER A 40 -1.03 -11.62 -6.00
C SER A 40 -0.38 -12.99 -5.88
N GLN A 41 0.84 -13.02 -5.34
CA GLN A 41 1.52 -14.27 -5.03
C GLN A 41 0.94 -14.83 -3.73
N PHE A 42 0.52 -16.09 -3.75
CA PHE A 42 0.10 -16.83 -2.58
C PHE A 42 1.23 -17.76 -2.14
N PHE A 43 1.53 -17.76 -0.85
CA PHE A 43 2.40 -18.76 -0.26
C PHE A 43 1.53 -19.92 0.16
N GLN A 44 1.78 -21.09 -0.41
CA GLN A 44 1.07 -22.32 -0.06
C GLN A 44 2.06 -23.31 0.55
N LEU A 45 1.76 -23.74 1.76
CA LEU A 45 2.46 -24.84 2.42
C LEU A 45 1.48 -26.00 2.58
N THR A 46 1.80 -27.13 1.98
CA THR A 46 1.01 -28.36 2.11
C THR A 46 1.65 -29.27 3.13
N ILE A 47 0.91 -29.62 4.17
CA ILE A 47 1.35 -30.54 5.22
C ILE A 47 0.66 -31.88 4.98
N PRO A 48 1.40 -32.92 4.59
CA PRO A 48 0.81 -34.23 4.36
C PRO A 48 0.52 -34.97 5.68
N GLN A 49 -0.52 -35.77 5.70
CA GLN A 49 -0.79 -36.75 6.76
C GLN A 49 -0.89 -36.18 8.18
N VAL A 50 -1.71 -35.17 8.37
CA VAL A 50 -2.08 -34.68 9.71
C VAL A 50 -3.11 -35.68 10.29
N VAL A 51 -2.82 -36.22 11.47
CA VAL A 51 -3.74 -37.09 12.19
C VAL A 51 -4.80 -36.24 12.89
N GLY A 52 -6.05 -36.74 12.90
CA GLY A 52 -7.12 -36.02 13.61
C GLY A 52 -6.83 -35.90 15.12
N GLY A 53 -7.03 -34.68 15.66
CA GLY A 53 -6.75 -34.39 17.08
C GLY A 53 -5.35 -33.85 17.38
N GLU A 54 -4.46 -33.77 16.39
CA GLU A 54 -3.13 -33.16 16.54
C GLU A 54 -3.21 -31.64 16.59
N ASP A 55 -2.40 -31.05 17.47
CA ASP A 55 -2.20 -29.60 17.50
C ASP A 55 -1.25 -29.15 16.38
N ILE A 56 -1.64 -28.10 15.67
CA ILE A 56 -0.85 -27.49 14.60
C ILE A 56 -0.36 -26.12 15.08
N PHE A 57 0.95 -25.93 15.12
CA PHE A 57 1.58 -24.64 15.40
C PHE A 57 2.16 -24.07 14.11
N ALA A 58 1.64 -22.92 13.68
CA ALA A 58 2.14 -22.23 12.51
C ALA A 58 2.82 -20.92 12.93
N THR A 59 4.08 -20.76 12.54
CA THR A 59 4.85 -19.52 12.72
C THR A 59 5.09 -18.91 11.36
N ILE A 60 4.62 -17.68 11.15
CA ILE A 60 4.81 -16.94 9.91
C ILE A 60 5.69 -15.73 10.22
N ARG A 61 6.75 -15.57 9.44
CA ARG A 61 7.65 -14.41 9.53
C ARG A 61 7.47 -13.54 8.30
N TRP A 62 7.31 -12.24 8.51
CA TRP A 62 7.19 -11.28 7.42
C TRP A 62 7.85 -9.95 7.77
N SER A 63 8.14 -9.16 6.75
CA SER A 63 8.59 -7.78 6.85
C SER A 63 7.51 -6.86 6.26
N GLN A 64 7.19 -5.81 6.98
CA GLN A 64 6.18 -4.82 6.59
C GLN A 64 6.70 -3.42 6.92
N LYS A 65 6.51 -2.48 5.98
CA LYS A 65 6.72 -1.07 6.28
C LYS A 65 5.59 -0.59 7.19
N LEU A 66 5.94 0.21 8.18
CA LEU A 66 4.95 0.99 8.91
C LEU A 66 4.51 2.16 8.04
N LEU A 67 3.23 2.50 8.12
CA LEU A 67 2.74 3.76 7.60
C LEU A 67 3.20 4.87 8.55
N TYR A 68 3.68 5.98 7.98
CA TYR A 68 4.06 7.16 8.76
C TYR A 68 3.29 8.36 8.25
N ASP A 69 2.53 8.96 9.13
CA ASP A 69 1.78 10.18 8.85
C ASP A 69 1.82 11.12 10.06
N ASN A 70 2.19 12.38 9.84
CA ASN A 70 2.17 13.44 10.85
C ASN A 70 2.81 13.08 12.20
N GLY A 71 3.92 12.35 12.21
CA GLY A 71 4.61 11.93 13.43
C GLY A 71 4.07 10.64 14.05
N GLN A 72 3.08 10.01 13.45
CA GLN A 72 2.46 8.77 13.88
C GLN A 72 2.88 7.60 12.98
N PHE A 73 3.27 6.50 13.60
CA PHE A 73 3.50 5.22 12.94
C PHE A 73 2.29 4.33 13.13
N SER A 74 1.86 3.63 12.09
CA SER A 74 0.78 2.66 12.16
C SER A 74 1.12 1.36 11.44
N VAL A 75 0.56 0.28 11.97
CA VAL A 75 0.64 -1.06 11.40
C VAL A 75 -0.74 -1.69 11.39
N ASP A 76 -1.10 -2.30 10.27
CA ASP A 76 -2.32 -3.08 10.11
C ASP A 76 -1.94 -4.53 9.81
N ILE A 77 -2.48 -5.45 10.61
CA ILE A 77 -2.30 -6.90 10.44
C ILE A 77 -3.68 -7.51 10.21
N PRO A 78 -3.92 -8.10 9.02
CA PRO A 78 -5.21 -8.69 8.73
C PRO A 78 -5.43 -9.95 9.57
N PHE A 79 -6.53 -9.99 10.32
CA PHE A 79 -7.02 -11.15 11.07
C PHE A 79 -8.31 -11.72 10.50
N ARG A 80 -8.80 -11.20 9.40
CA ARG A 80 -9.97 -11.72 8.72
C ARG A 80 -9.59 -12.92 7.88
N PHE A 81 -10.15 -14.07 8.22
CA PHE A 81 -9.97 -15.29 7.47
C PHE A 81 -11.25 -15.61 6.68
N PRO A 82 -11.13 -16.16 5.46
CA PRO A 82 -12.29 -16.66 4.73
C PRO A 82 -13.07 -17.70 5.54
N HIS A 83 -14.38 -17.74 5.38
CA HIS A 83 -15.25 -18.65 6.13
C HIS A 83 -14.86 -20.13 6.01
N TYR A 84 -14.29 -20.53 4.89
CA TYR A 84 -13.84 -21.92 4.69
C TYR A 84 -12.56 -22.26 5.48
N VAL A 85 -11.79 -21.23 5.92
CA VAL A 85 -10.59 -21.43 6.76
C VAL A 85 -10.96 -21.48 8.23
N ASN A 86 -12.04 -20.82 8.61
CA ASN A 86 -12.51 -20.74 9.98
C ASN A 86 -14.01 -21.10 10.04
N PRO A 87 -14.36 -22.36 9.73
CA PRO A 87 -15.73 -22.83 9.90
C PRO A 87 -16.05 -22.83 11.39
N LEU A 88 -16.88 -21.92 11.84
CA LEU A 88 -17.28 -21.81 13.24
C LEU A 88 -18.37 -22.82 13.57
N PRO A 89 -18.13 -23.77 14.44
CA PRO A 89 -19.21 -24.33 15.23
C PRO A 89 -19.72 -23.25 16.16
N LYS A 90 -20.97 -22.91 16.09
CA LYS A 90 -21.66 -21.84 16.86
C LYS A 90 -21.61 -21.98 18.40
N LEU A 91 -20.88 -22.95 18.93
CA LEU A 91 -20.97 -23.41 20.32
C LEU A 91 -19.69 -23.26 21.17
N PHE A 92 -18.60 -22.71 20.62
CA PHE A 92 -17.35 -22.61 21.39
C PHE A 92 -16.89 -21.18 21.53
N THR A 93 -16.76 -20.74 22.77
CA THR A 93 -16.02 -19.50 23.11
C THR A 93 -14.53 -19.73 22.84
N LYS A 94 -13.89 -18.78 22.19
CA LYS A 94 -12.45 -18.80 21.88
C LYS A 94 -11.70 -17.83 22.79
N LYS A 95 -10.52 -18.21 23.21
CA LYS A 95 -9.61 -17.32 23.93
C LYS A 95 -8.79 -16.55 22.90
N GLU A 96 -8.88 -15.23 22.98
CA GLU A 96 -8.02 -14.32 22.21
C GLU A 96 -6.92 -13.82 23.11
N LYS A 97 -5.67 -13.89 22.62
CA LYS A 97 -4.51 -13.35 23.32
C LYS A 97 -3.62 -12.62 22.32
N ILE A 98 -3.40 -11.33 22.57
CA ILE A 98 -2.50 -10.50 21.78
C ILE A 98 -1.37 -10.04 22.70
N GLN A 99 -0.15 -10.38 22.33
CA GLN A 99 1.07 -9.91 22.98
C GLN A 99 1.83 -9.06 21.97
N LEU A 100 2.08 -7.80 22.32
CA LEU A 100 2.78 -6.86 21.47
C LEU A 100 3.95 -6.28 22.21
N THR A 101 5.13 -6.39 21.62
CA THR A 101 6.33 -5.68 22.08
C THR A 101 6.69 -4.63 21.04
N VAL A 102 6.70 -3.37 21.47
CA VAL A 102 7.16 -2.25 20.64
C VAL A 102 8.57 -1.90 21.09
N ASN A 103 9.49 -1.84 20.13
CA ASN A 103 10.84 -1.36 20.33
C ASN A 103 11.12 -0.29 19.27
N SER A 104 11.17 0.96 19.69
CA SER A 104 11.35 2.08 18.75
C SER A 104 12.77 2.15 18.16
N GLY A 105 13.76 1.50 18.79
CA GLY A 105 15.17 1.58 18.40
C GLY A 105 15.78 2.98 18.56
N VAL A 106 15.04 3.93 19.07
CA VAL A 106 15.48 5.28 19.42
C VAL A 106 15.22 5.45 20.90
N SER A 107 16.22 5.81 21.67
CA SER A 107 16.14 5.97 23.14
C SER A 107 15.19 7.10 23.55
N LYS A 108 13.97 7.10 23.02
CA LYS A 108 12.94 8.12 23.21
C LYS A 108 11.61 7.48 23.61
N GLU A 109 10.79 8.26 24.27
CA GLU A 109 9.48 7.80 24.72
C GLU A 109 8.56 7.47 23.55
N VAL A 110 7.92 6.30 23.67
CA VAL A 110 6.89 5.84 22.73
C VAL A 110 5.52 6.12 23.35
N LEU A 111 4.68 6.84 22.62
CA LEU A 111 3.32 7.16 23.04
C LEU A 111 2.32 6.37 22.17
N LEU A 112 1.47 5.60 22.84
CA LEU A 112 0.36 4.90 22.16
C LEU A 112 -0.65 5.94 21.66
N GLN A 113 -1.00 5.86 20.38
CA GLN A 113 -1.98 6.74 19.73
C GLN A 113 -3.32 6.05 19.51
N GLY A 114 -3.30 4.80 19.09
CA GLY A 114 -4.52 4.05 18.85
C GLY A 114 -4.29 2.55 18.70
N THR A 115 -5.33 1.80 18.98
CA THR A 115 -5.33 0.34 18.79
C THR A 115 -6.75 -0.16 18.54
N SER A 116 -6.88 -1.17 17.69
CA SER A 116 -8.15 -1.84 17.42
C SER A 116 -8.65 -2.70 18.58
N HIS A 117 -7.72 -3.21 19.41
CA HIS A 117 -8.01 -4.09 20.54
C HIS A 117 -7.59 -3.40 21.84
N PRO A 118 -8.30 -3.59 22.97
CA PRO A 118 -7.99 -2.90 24.22
C PRO A 118 -6.73 -3.45 24.88
N LEU A 119 -5.59 -3.10 24.30
CA LEU A 119 -4.27 -3.48 24.80
C LEU A 119 -3.98 -2.77 26.15
N LYS A 120 -3.52 -3.53 27.13
CA LYS A 120 -3.05 -2.99 28.40
C LYS A 120 -1.53 -2.99 28.42
N GLU A 121 -0.93 -1.82 28.67
CA GLU A 121 0.50 -1.73 28.92
C GLU A 121 0.84 -2.49 30.21
N LYS A 122 1.77 -3.41 30.14
CA LYS A 122 2.22 -4.23 31.26
C LYS A 122 3.57 -3.77 31.78
N THR A 123 4.48 -3.43 30.87
CA THR A 123 5.84 -3.05 31.23
C THR A 123 6.35 -2.00 30.27
N ARG A 124 7.09 -1.04 30.83
CA ARG A 124 7.82 -0.01 30.09
C ARG A 124 9.26 -0.01 30.57
N GLN A 125 10.21 -0.25 29.66
CA GLN A 125 11.64 -0.23 29.96
C GLN A 125 12.34 0.58 28.87
N GLY A 126 12.53 1.87 29.13
CA GLY A 126 13.11 2.79 28.17
C GLY A 126 12.30 2.82 26.85
N GLU A 127 12.94 2.40 25.76
CA GLU A 127 12.35 2.34 24.41
C GLU A 127 11.46 1.12 24.15
N LYS A 128 11.39 0.17 25.10
CA LYS A 128 10.61 -1.06 24.96
C LYS A 128 9.33 -1.00 25.76
N LEU A 129 8.23 -1.26 25.08
CA LEU A 129 6.89 -1.33 25.64
C LEU A 129 6.32 -2.72 25.42
N PHE A 130 5.74 -3.30 26.46
CA PHE A 130 5.04 -4.57 26.34
C PHE A 130 3.54 -4.38 26.64
N PHE A 131 2.72 -4.80 25.71
CA PHE A 131 1.26 -4.76 25.81
C PHE A 131 0.69 -6.18 25.80
N LEU A 132 -0.41 -6.35 26.50
CA LEU A 132 -1.16 -7.60 26.58
C LEU A 132 -2.65 -7.31 26.47
N HIS A 133 -3.34 -8.09 25.66
CA HIS A 133 -4.78 -8.23 25.63
C HIS A 133 -5.15 -9.70 25.77
N GLU A 134 -6.08 -10.02 26.65
CA GLU A 134 -6.66 -11.35 26.80
C GLU A 134 -8.17 -11.21 26.95
N ALA A 135 -8.92 -11.90 26.11
CA ALA A 135 -10.37 -11.91 26.14
C ALA A 135 -10.93 -13.27 25.76
N VAL A 136 -12.17 -13.51 26.17
CA VAL A 136 -12.98 -14.60 25.66
C VAL A 136 -13.92 -14.02 24.61
N VAL A 137 -13.83 -14.48 23.40
CA VAL A 137 -14.58 -13.94 22.25
C VAL A 137 -15.36 -15.04 21.56
N GLU A 138 -16.51 -14.71 21.03
CA GLU A 138 -17.31 -15.63 20.21
C GLU A 138 -16.67 -15.81 18.83
N ASN A 139 -16.10 -14.73 18.28
CA ASN A 139 -15.46 -14.75 16.98
C ASN A 139 -14.23 -13.85 16.98
N TRP A 140 -13.05 -14.44 16.87
CA TRP A 140 -11.77 -13.71 16.93
C TRP A 140 -11.33 -13.14 15.59
N SER A 141 -11.88 -13.56 14.48
CA SER A 141 -11.47 -13.16 13.13
C SER A 141 -12.35 -12.07 12.50
N ILE A 142 -13.08 -11.29 13.32
CA ILE A 142 -13.98 -10.24 12.82
C ILE A 142 -13.23 -8.95 12.53
N LYS A 143 -12.20 -8.64 13.31
CA LYS A 143 -11.54 -7.34 13.31
C LYS A 143 -10.05 -7.49 13.07
N ASP A 144 -9.54 -6.74 12.09
CA ASP A 144 -8.12 -6.66 11.83
C ASP A 144 -7.40 -5.99 13.01
N PHE A 145 -6.17 -6.39 13.25
CA PHE A 145 -5.36 -5.77 14.29
C PHE A 145 -4.71 -4.50 13.74
N THR A 146 -5.08 -3.35 14.30
CA THR A 146 -4.45 -2.08 14.02
C THR A 146 -3.77 -1.55 15.27
N PHE A 147 -2.60 -0.97 15.11
CA PHE A 147 -1.84 -0.37 16.19
C PHE A 147 -1.10 0.86 15.69
N SER A 148 -1.19 1.96 16.42
CA SER A 148 -0.50 3.19 16.09
C SER A 148 0.18 3.81 17.29
N TYR A 149 1.37 4.37 17.06
CA TYR A 149 2.18 5.02 18.08
C TYR A 149 2.95 6.20 17.50
N SER A 150 3.35 7.11 18.36
CA SER A 150 4.26 8.20 18.02
C SER A 150 5.54 8.12 18.87
N VAL A 151 6.61 8.66 18.30
CA VAL A 151 7.88 8.87 18.99
C VAL A 151 8.17 10.36 18.94
N TYR A 152 8.18 11.00 20.10
CA TYR A 152 8.48 12.42 20.14
C TYR A 152 9.95 12.66 19.82
N SER A 153 10.21 13.41 18.78
CA SER A 153 11.55 13.83 18.41
C SER A 153 11.54 15.28 17.94
N GLY A 154 12.12 16.19 18.73
CA GLY A 154 12.32 17.58 18.31
C GLY A 154 13.28 17.70 17.14
N ASP A 155 14.29 16.82 17.08
CA ASP A 155 15.35 16.81 16.08
C ASP A 155 15.25 15.58 15.16
N VAL A 156 15.94 15.63 14.02
CA VAL A 156 16.11 14.46 13.18
C VAL A 156 16.79 13.35 13.98
N SER A 157 16.17 12.20 14.01
CA SER A 157 16.72 11.02 14.64
C SER A 157 16.70 9.84 13.68
N GLY A 158 17.52 8.85 13.93
CA GLY A 158 17.57 7.67 13.09
C GLY A 158 18.41 6.58 13.71
N GLY A 159 18.43 5.44 13.05
CA GLY A 159 19.19 4.29 13.50
C GLY A 159 19.47 3.31 12.39
N VAL A 160 20.30 2.34 12.72
CA VAL A 160 20.61 1.21 11.86
C VAL A 160 20.23 -0.05 12.60
N LEU A 161 19.36 -0.84 12.00
CA LEU A 161 19.05 -2.19 12.45
C LEU A 161 19.86 -3.17 11.63
N VAL A 162 20.55 -4.07 12.29
CA VAL A 162 21.33 -5.13 11.64
C VAL A 162 20.70 -6.46 12.01
N GLN A 163 20.25 -7.19 11.01
CA GLN A 163 19.83 -8.57 11.15
C GLN A 163 20.92 -9.46 10.54
N ARG A 164 21.58 -10.22 11.38
CA ARG A 164 22.55 -11.21 10.95
C ARG A 164 21.83 -12.43 10.39
N SER A 165 22.42 -13.04 9.39
CA SER A 165 21.98 -14.35 8.91
C SER A 165 22.07 -15.40 10.03
N THR A 166 21.16 -16.35 10.01
CA THR A 166 21.21 -17.50 10.93
C THR A 166 21.57 -18.77 10.15
N LEU A 167 22.04 -19.79 10.83
CA LEU A 167 22.35 -21.11 10.23
C LEU A 167 21.14 -21.75 9.50
N ARG A 168 19.93 -21.21 9.68
CA ARG A 168 18.70 -21.66 9.03
C ARG A 168 18.31 -20.82 7.81
N ASP A 169 19.00 -19.71 7.58
CA ASP A 169 18.77 -18.85 6.43
C ASP A 169 19.51 -19.42 5.22
N TYR A 170 18.90 -19.33 4.06
CA TYR A 170 19.51 -19.77 2.79
C TYR A 170 20.60 -18.80 2.31
N ASP A 171 20.58 -17.58 2.81
CA ASP A 171 21.48 -16.49 2.44
C ASP A 171 22.26 -16.04 3.68
N ASP A 172 23.57 -16.06 3.62
CA ASP A 172 24.48 -15.68 4.72
C ASP A 172 24.78 -14.19 4.76
N ARG A 173 24.12 -13.38 3.94
CA ARG A 173 24.27 -11.92 3.95
C ARG A 173 23.52 -11.30 5.12
N ASP A 174 24.16 -10.37 5.80
CA ASP A 174 23.53 -9.53 6.80
C ASP A 174 22.61 -8.52 6.13
N ILE A 175 21.45 -8.25 6.74
CA ILE A 175 20.49 -7.24 6.29
C ILE A 175 20.66 -6.00 7.16
N PHE A 176 20.87 -4.86 6.51
CA PHE A 176 20.91 -3.55 7.15
C PHE A 176 19.63 -2.77 6.82
N SER A 177 18.95 -2.29 7.85
CA SER A 177 17.82 -1.37 7.69
C SER A 177 18.20 -0.03 8.31
N ILE A 178 18.26 1.01 7.48
CA ILE A 178 18.52 2.38 7.92
C ILE A 178 17.19 3.12 7.94
N PHE A 179 16.88 3.77 9.05
CA PHE A 179 15.71 4.63 9.16
C PHE A 179 16.09 6.02 9.64
N LEU A 180 15.40 7.03 9.12
CA LEU A 180 15.51 8.43 9.51
C LEU A 180 14.12 8.95 9.85
N LEU A 181 14.00 9.58 11.00
CA LEU A 181 12.77 10.20 11.49
C LEU A 181 12.93 11.72 11.41
N PRO A 182 12.05 12.43 10.70
CA PRO A 182 12.08 13.88 10.69
C PRO A 182 11.76 14.42 12.08
N GLY A 183 12.46 15.47 12.49
CA GLY A 183 12.17 16.18 13.75
C GLY A 183 10.94 17.07 13.62
N ASN A 184 10.15 17.15 14.71
CA ASN A 184 8.93 17.99 14.72
C ASN A 184 9.23 19.50 14.73
N ASN A 185 10.42 19.89 15.19
CA ASN A 185 10.83 21.31 15.31
C ASN A 185 11.49 21.87 14.04
N GLN A 186 11.65 21.08 12.99
CA GLN A 186 12.28 21.57 11.77
C GLN A 186 11.30 22.40 10.94
N LYS A 187 11.73 23.58 10.51
CA LYS A 187 11.02 24.33 9.46
C LYS A 187 11.02 23.49 8.19
N ARG A 188 9.86 22.98 7.81
CA ARG A 188 9.69 22.24 6.57
C ARG A 188 9.97 23.18 5.39
N LYS A 189 10.93 22.84 4.56
CA LYS A 189 11.09 23.53 3.29
C LYS A 189 9.94 23.12 2.38
N ILE A 190 9.11 24.08 2.01
CA ILE A 190 8.02 23.85 1.06
C ILE A 190 8.64 23.83 -0.33
N PHE A 191 8.43 22.73 -1.04
CA PHE A 191 8.82 22.60 -2.44
C PHE A 191 7.56 22.74 -3.29
N ARG A 192 7.67 23.46 -4.40
CA ARG A 192 6.61 23.51 -5.41
C ARG A 192 6.32 22.11 -5.91
N LYS A 193 5.06 21.84 -6.17
CA LYS A 193 4.58 20.56 -6.72
C LYS A 193 4.20 20.75 -8.18
N ALA A 194 4.41 19.70 -8.98
CA ALA A 194 3.86 19.58 -10.31
C ALA A 194 3.01 18.32 -10.35
N VAL A 195 1.71 18.46 -10.36
CA VAL A 195 0.76 17.37 -10.14
C VAL A 195 -0.04 17.07 -11.39
N VAL A 196 -0.08 15.81 -11.83
CA VAL A 196 -1.00 15.35 -12.86
C VAL A 196 -1.99 14.37 -12.24
N PHE A 197 -3.27 14.73 -12.29
CA PHE A 197 -4.37 13.85 -11.92
C PHE A 197 -4.82 13.07 -13.14
N ILE A 198 -4.74 11.76 -13.09
CA ILE A 198 -5.23 10.84 -14.13
C ILE A 198 -6.49 10.20 -13.61
N VAL A 199 -7.62 10.43 -14.28
CA VAL A 199 -8.94 10.00 -13.82
C VAL A 199 -9.59 9.09 -14.84
N ASP A 200 -9.91 7.90 -14.40
CA ASP A 200 -10.71 6.93 -15.16
C ASP A 200 -12.13 7.45 -15.33
N THR A 201 -12.57 7.52 -16.58
CA THR A 201 -13.94 7.87 -16.96
C THR A 201 -14.57 6.74 -17.80
N SER A 202 -14.14 5.51 -17.59
CA SER A 202 -14.75 4.33 -18.22
C SER A 202 -16.18 4.10 -17.76
N GLY A 203 -16.92 3.26 -18.47
CA GLY A 203 -18.33 3.00 -18.18
C GLY A 203 -18.61 2.47 -16.76
N SER A 204 -17.68 1.76 -16.16
CA SER A 204 -17.77 1.25 -14.77
C SER A 204 -17.81 2.37 -13.72
N MET A 205 -17.23 3.52 -14.03
CA MET A 205 -17.24 4.70 -13.15
C MET A 205 -18.59 5.41 -13.06
N GLN A 206 -19.63 4.97 -13.79
CA GLN A 206 -20.91 5.63 -13.84
C GLN A 206 -21.61 5.74 -12.47
N GLY A 207 -22.22 6.88 -12.22
CA GLY A 207 -22.98 7.16 -11.00
C GLY A 207 -22.11 7.66 -9.84
N LYS A 208 -22.25 7.06 -8.66
CA LYS A 208 -21.53 7.50 -7.44
C LYS A 208 -20.00 7.53 -7.57
N PRO A 209 -19.32 6.55 -8.22
CA PRO A 209 -17.87 6.57 -8.33
C PRO A 209 -17.36 7.85 -8.97
N ILE A 210 -17.86 8.23 -10.15
CA ILE A 210 -17.38 9.43 -10.86
C ILE A 210 -17.69 10.73 -10.09
N GLU A 211 -18.84 10.82 -9.40
CA GLU A 211 -19.18 11.98 -8.58
C GLU A 211 -18.27 12.09 -7.36
N ASN A 212 -17.95 10.98 -6.71
CA ASN A 212 -17.01 10.97 -5.58
C ASN A 212 -15.60 11.39 -6.02
N VAL A 213 -15.15 10.90 -7.18
CA VAL A 213 -13.85 11.29 -7.75
C VAL A 213 -13.83 12.76 -8.12
N LYS A 214 -14.90 13.27 -8.74
CA LYS A 214 -15.03 14.70 -9.04
C LYS A 214 -14.87 15.56 -7.80
N ASN A 215 -15.57 15.22 -6.72
CA ASN A 215 -15.46 15.93 -5.45
C ASN A 215 -14.04 15.85 -4.85
N ALA A 216 -13.43 14.67 -4.87
CA ALA A 216 -12.09 14.45 -4.34
C ALA A 216 -11.03 15.24 -5.12
N ILE A 217 -11.08 15.21 -6.46
CA ILE A 217 -10.12 15.95 -7.30
C ILE A 217 -10.35 17.47 -7.18
N SER A 218 -11.62 17.92 -7.10
CA SER A 218 -11.94 19.34 -6.87
C SER A 218 -11.35 19.85 -5.56
N THR A 219 -11.46 19.05 -4.49
CA THR A 219 -10.85 19.37 -3.20
C THR A 219 -9.33 19.38 -3.33
N ALA A 220 -8.74 18.36 -3.94
CA ALA A 220 -7.29 18.25 -4.08
C ALA A 220 -6.68 19.39 -4.89
N VAL A 221 -7.35 19.84 -5.96
CA VAL A 221 -6.91 21.00 -6.77
C VAL A 221 -7.04 22.29 -5.96
N SER A 222 -8.08 22.43 -5.14
CA SER A 222 -8.27 23.60 -4.27
C SER A 222 -7.27 23.69 -3.11
N GLU A 223 -6.67 22.56 -2.71
CA GLU A 223 -5.64 22.48 -1.67
C GLU A 223 -4.21 22.69 -2.20
N LEU A 224 -4.02 22.82 -3.52
CA LEU A 224 -2.72 23.16 -4.08
C LEU A 224 -2.37 24.61 -3.75
N GLU A 225 -1.10 24.84 -3.48
CA GLU A 225 -0.60 26.16 -3.09
C GLU A 225 -0.30 27.04 -4.31
N GLU A 226 -0.41 28.34 -4.13
CA GLU A 226 -0.04 29.29 -5.17
C GLU A 226 1.44 29.09 -5.57
N GLY A 227 1.68 28.85 -6.84
CA GLY A 227 3.01 28.55 -7.40
C GLY A 227 3.25 27.07 -7.65
N ASP A 228 2.37 26.17 -7.20
CA ASP A 228 2.31 24.79 -7.67
C ASP A 228 1.83 24.75 -9.13
N TYR A 229 2.02 23.62 -9.77
CA TYR A 229 1.55 23.34 -11.13
C TYR A 229 0.68 22.11 -11.15
N PHE A 230 -0.32 22.08 -12.03
CA PHE A 230 -1.16 20.91 -12.18
C PHE A 230 -1.68 20.70 -13.60
N ASN A 231 -2.15 19.50 -13.88
CA ASN A 231 -3.01 19.19 -15.02
C ASN A 231 -3.97 18.06 -14.61
N ILE A 232 -5.07 17.94 -15.36
CA ILE A 232 -6.05 16.86 -15.18
C ILE A 232 -6.20 16.17 -16.52
N VAL A 233 -6.08 14.84 -16.50
CA VAL A 233 -6.20 13.99 -17.66
C VAL A 233 -7.29 12.96 -17.37
N THR A 234 -8.35 12.95 -18.16
CA THR A 234 -9.35 11.87 -18.11
C THR A 234 -9.11 10.88 -19.24
N PHE A 235 -9.45 9.63 -18.98
CA PHE A 235 -9.30 8.58 -19.97
C PHE A 235 -10.42 7.54 -19.89
N ASN A 236 -10.75 7.03 -21.06
CA ASN A 236 -11.54 5.83 -21.31
C ASN A 236 -10.91 5.13 -22.55
N ASP A 237 -11.61 5.03 -23.66
CA ASP A 237 -11.05 4.70 -24.99
C ASP A 237 -10.36 5.92 -25.63
N GLU A 238 -10.67 7.11 -25.13
CA GLU A 238 -10.12 8.39 -25.54
C GLU A 238 -9.42 9.09 -24.39
N LEU A 239 -8.55 10.04 -24.69
CA LEU A 239 -7.81 10.83 -23.72
C LEU A 239 -8.19 12.31 -23.86
N HIS A 240 -8.60 12.91 -22.76
CA HIS A 240 -8.89 14.34 -22.70
C HIS A 240 -8.08 14.99 -21.60
N SER A 241 -7.38 16.07 -21.93
CA SER A 241 -6.56 16.83 -20.99
C SER A 241 -7.17 18.21 -20.76
N PHE A 242 -7.13 18.68 -19.51
CA PHE A 242 -7.57 20.04 -19.15
C PHE A 242 -6.76 21.10 -19.91
N SER A 243 -5.46 20.89 -20.04
CA SER A 243 -4.56 21.76 -20.81
C SER A 243 -3.49 20.92 -21.53
N SER A 244 -2.90 21.47 -22.58
CA SER A 244 -1.75 20.87 -23.25
C SER A 244 -0.43 20.95 -22.49
N CYS A 245 -0.41 21.67 -21.37
CA CYS A 245 0.78 21.84 -20.52
C CYS A 245 0.37 21.88 -19.04
N LEU A 246 1.37 21.94 -18.16
CA LEU A 246 1.12 22.17 -16.74
C LEU A 246 0.66 23.60 -16.49
N GLU A 247 -0.49 23.77 -15.87
CA GLU A 247 -1.05 25.05 -15.50
C GLU A 247 -0.57 25.48 -14.12
N LYS A 248 -0.23 26.76 -13.97
CA LYS A 248 0.14 27.33 -12.67
C LYS A 248 -1.10 27.53 -11.81
N VAL A 249 -1.04 27.11 -10.55
CA VAL A 249 -2.15 27.26 -9.59
C VAL A 249 -2.38 28.74 -9.30
N ASN A 250 -3.60 29.18 -9.52
CA ASN A 250 -4.17 30.45 -9.10
C ASN A 250 -5.70 30.34 -9.10
N GLY A 251 -6.41 31.31 -8.48
CA GLY A 251 -7.88 31.25 -8.36
C GLY A 251 -8.61 31.03 -9.69
N LYS A 252 -8.15 31.67 -10.79
CA LYS A 252 -8.77 31.52 -12.11
C LYS A 252 -8.55 30.13 -12.72
N THR A 253 -7.32 29.59 -12.65
CA THR A 253 -7.01 28.27 -13.20
C THR A 253 -7.71 27.17 -12.40
N THR A 254 -7.82 27.31 -11.08
CA THR A 254 -8.59 26.41 -10.22
C THR A 254 -10.08 26.40 -10.59
N GLU A 255 -10.70 27.56 -10.74
CA GLU A 255 -12.11 27.69 -11.16
C GLU A 255 -12.34 27.07 -12.55
N ASN A 256 -11.46 27.37 -13.51
CA ASN A 256 -11.53 26.80 -14.86
C ASN A 256 -11.43 25.27 -14.84
N ALA A 257 -10.55 24.70 -14.00
CA ALA A 257 -10.39 23.27 -13.86
C ALA A 257 -11.65 22.60 -13.28
N ILE A 258 -12.27 23.21 -12.26
CA ILE A 258 -13.53 22.71 -11.67
C ILE A 258 -14.65 22.75 -12.72
N ASN A 259 -14.76 23.83 -13.49
CA ASN A 259 -15.74 23.93 -14.56
C ASN A 259 -15.47 22.90 -15.67
N TRP A 260 -14.23 22.68 -16.05
CA TRP A 260 -13.85 21.67 -17.03
C TRP A 260 -14.20 20.24 -16.53
N MET A 261 -13.92 19.92 -15.26
CA MET A 261 -14.30 18.63 -14.66
C MET A 261 -15.81 18.40 -14.70
N ASN A 262 -16.61 19.42 -14.45
CA ASN A 262 -18.08 19.32 -14.51
C ASN A 262 -18.60 18.93 -15.89
N LEU A 263 -17.87 19.30 -16.95
CA LEU A 263 -18.24 19.02 -18.32
C LEU A 263 -17.65 17.70 -18.87
N ASN A 264 -16.47 17.32 -18.38
CA ASN A 264 -15.68 16.22 -18.97
C ASN A 264 -15.63 14.95 -18.13
N PHE A 265 -16.02 14.97 -16.84
CA PHE A 265 -16.12 13.75 -16.05
C PHE A 265 -17.43 13.02 -16.36
N VAL A 266 -17.46 12.43 -17.56
CA VAL A 266 -18.60 11.67 -18.08
C VAL A 266 -18.16 10.24 -18.27
N ALA A 267 -18.77 9.31 -17.52
CA ALA A 267 -18.39 7.90 -17.56
C ALA A 267 -18.94 7.20 -18.80
N GLN A 268 -18.05 6.69 -19.65
CA GLN A 268 -18.36 5.95 -20.87
C GLN A 268 -17.14 5.19 -21.41
N GLY A 269 -17.36 4.22 -22.29
CA GLY A 269 -16.27 3.51 -23.02
C GLY A 269 -15.49 2.51 -22.18
N GLY A 270 -14.32 2.13 -22.68
CA GLY A 270 -13.39 1.18 -22.10
C GLY A 270 -12.36 1.81 -21.16
N THR A 271 -11.20 1.11 -20.96
CA THR A 271 -10.19 1.55 -19.98
C THR A 271 -8.78 1.31 -20.56
N ASP A 272 -8.10 2.37 -21.01
CA ASP A 272 -6.68 2.34 -21.42
C ASP A 272 -5.82 3.19 -20.47
N ILE A 273 -5.14 2.55 -19.53
CA ILE A 273 -4.27 3.22 -18.54
C ILE A 273 -2.88 3.56 -19.12
N MET A 274 -2.39 2.87 -20.14
CA MET A 274 -1.04 3.07 -20.66
C MET A 274 -0.85 4.47 -21.27
N HIS A 275 -1.81 4.88 -22.09
CA HIS A 275 -1.73 6.15 -22.80
C HIS A 275 -1.69 7.36 -21.83
N PRO A 276 -2.63 7.51 -20.87
CA PRO A 276 -2.60 8.65 -19.94
C PRO A 276 -1.39 8.64 -19.02
N LEU A 277 -0.84 7.49 -18.65
CA LEU A 277 0.41 7.42 -17.88
C LEU A 277 1.60 7.95 -18.70
N THR A 278 1.68 7.59 -19.98
CA THR A 278 2.74 8.06 -20.87
C THR A 278 2.64 9.57 -21.07
N GLU A 279 1.44 10.11 -21.28
CA GLU A 279 1.17 11.53 -21.42
C GLU A 279 1.56 12.30 -20.13
N ALA A 280 1.13 11.84 -18.98
CA ALA A 280 1.48 12.46 -17.69
C ALA A 280 2.99 12.46 -17.43
N LEU A 281 3.68 11.38 -17.77
CA LEU A 281 5.15 11.32 -17.68
C LEU A 281 5.81 12.32 -18.65
N ALA A 282 5.25 12.52 -19.84
CA ALA A 282 5.73 13.53 -20.78
C ALA A 282 5.50 14.95 -20.27
N LEU A 283 4.30 15.27 -19.78
CA LEU A 283 3.96 16.57 -19.18
C LEU A 283 4.91 16.94 -18.02
N LEU A 284 5.24 15.97 -17.17
CA LEU A 284 6.11 16.17 -16.01
C LEU A 284 7.61 16.17 -16.35
N SER A 285 7.99 15.87 -17.58
CA SER A 285 9.42 15.84 -17.97
C SER A 285 10.11 17.20 -17.86
N ASN A 286 9.36 18.28 -17.96
CA ASN A 286 9.84 19.66 -17.92
C ASN A 286 9.42 20.42 -16.64
N SER A 287 9.19 19.72 -15.54
CA SER A 287 8.78 20.30 -14.26
C SER A 287 9.96 20.89 -13.47
N ASP A 288 10.75 21.79 -14.08
CA ASP A 288 11.95 22.36 -13.48
C ASP A 288 11.69 23.02 -12.11
N GLY A 289 12.37 22.49 -11.09
CA GLY A 289 12.32 23.01 -9.73
C GLY A 289 11.07 22.66 -8.92
N ALA A 290 10.15 21.85 -9.47
CA ALA A 290 8.97 21.34 -8.78
C ALA A 290 9.07 19.82 -8.56
N LEU A 291 8.42 19.29 -7.52
CA LEU A 291 8.33 17.87 -7.25
C LEU A 291 7.24 17.23 -8.12
N PRO A 292 7.61 16.39 -9.11
CA PRO A 292 6.64 15.81 -10.02
C PRO A 292 5.86 14.66 -9.35
N GLN A 293 4.52 14.68 -9.48
CA GLN A 293 3.61 13.72 -8.89
C GLN A 293 2.50 13.35 -9.87
N ILE A 294 2.15 12.08 -9.90
CA ILE A 294 1.01 11.53 -10.65
C ILE A 294 0.07 10.87 -9.64
N PHE A 295 -1.21 11.18 -9.73
CA PHE A 295 -2.29 10.53 -9.01
C PHE A 295 -3.20 9.84 -10.01
N LEU A 296 -3.20 8.51 -10.03
CA LEU A 296 -4.06 7.69 -10.87
C LEU A 296 -5.25 7.19 -10.05
N VAL A 297 -6.46 7.50 -10.51
CA VAL A 297 -7.72 7.05 -9.90
C VAL A 297 -8.47 6.19 -10.91
N THR A 298 -8.79 4.94 -10.56
CA THR A 298 -9.50 3.99 -11.43
C THR A 298 -10.28 2.97 -10.63
N ASP A 299 -11.37 2.47 -11.19
CA ASP A 299 -12.15 1.32 -10.68
C ASP A 299 -12.01 0.07 -11.55
N GLY A 300 -11.31 0.20 -12.69
CA GLY A 300 -11.19 -0.83 -13.70
C GLY A 300 -9.97 -1.73 -13.55
N SER A 301 -10.09 -2.93 -14.12
CA SER A 301 -8.97 -3.79 -14.47
C SER A 301 -8.63 -3.58 -15.94
N VAL A 302 -7.35 -3.61 -16.27
CA VAL A 302 -6.88 -3.44 -17.64
C VAL A 302 -6.20 -4.71 -18.14
N GLU A 303 -6.20 -4.86 -19.44
CA GLU A 303 -5.38 -5.87 -20.10
C GLU A 303 -3.90 -5.44 -20.07
N ASP A 304 -3.00 -6.41 -20.06
CA ASP A 304 -1.55 -6.19 -20.21
C ASP A 304 -0.87 -5.37 -19.07
N GLU A 305 -1.34 -5.52 -17.84
CA GLU A 305 -0.80 -4.83 -16.64
C GLU A 305 0.72 -5.02 -16.46
N ARG A 306 1.27 -6.17 -16.89
CA ARG A 306 2.71 -6.44 -16.85
C ARG A 306 3.49 -5.52 -17.75
N ASN A 307 2.99 -5.26 -18.95
CA ASN A 307 3.62 -4.38 -19.92
C ASN A 307 3.57 -2.93 -19.44
N ILE A 308 2.43 -2.51 -18.85
CA ILE A 308 2.28 -1.20 -18.22
C ILE A 308 3.35 -1.00 -17.15
N CYS A 309 3.48 -1.94 -16.23
CA CYS A 309 4.49 -1.89 -15.17
C CYS A 309 5.92 -1.85 -15.71
N ARG A 310 6.22 -2.66 -16.75
CA ARG A 310 7.55 -2.69 -17.39
C ARG A 310 7.87 -1.37 -18.08
N THR A 311 6.94 -0.84 -18.85
CA THR A 311 7.10 0.41 -19.59
C THR A 311 7.31 1.58 -18.66
N VAL A 312 6.46 1.73 -17.63
CA VAL A 312 6.59 2.78 -16.62
C VAL A 312 7.92 2.65 -15.88
N LYS A 313 8.32 1.45 -15.47
CA LYS A 313 9.63 1.23 -14.84
C LYS A 313 10.78 1.70 -15.72
N THR A 314 10.74 1.37 -16.99
CA THR A 314 11.78 1.77 -17.96
C THR A 314 11.83 3.29 -18.14
N GLN A 315 10.67 3.94 -18.28
CA GLN A 315 10.59 5.39 -18.42
C GLN A 315 11.09 6.14 -17.19
N LEU A 316 10.77 5.65 -15.97
CA LEU A 316 11.23 6.25 -14.72
C LEU A 316 12.74 6.05 -14.50
N THR A 317 13.33 4.95 -14.98
CA THR A 317 14.77 4.66 -14.79
C THR A 317 15.65 5.47 -15.73
N ASN A 318 15.18 5.79 -16.92
CA ASN A 318 15.97 6.45 -17.97
C ASN A 318 16.09 7.98 -17.82
N LYS A 319 15.46 8.57 -16.81
CA LYS A 319 15.50 10.02 -16.60
C LYS A 319 16.55 10.38 -15.55
N GLY A 320 17.57 11.14 -15.95
CA GLY A 320 18.59 11.71 -15.04
C GLY A 320 18.09 12.85 -14.13
N SER A 321 16.81 13.19 -14.19
CA SER A 321 16.12 14.20 -13.38
C SER A 321 15.30 13.53 -12.26
N ILE A 322 14.67 14.34 -11.41
CA ILE A 322 13.75 13.84 -10.37
C ILE A 322 12.60 13.10 -11.06
N SER A 323 12.52 11.79 -10.85
CA SER A 323 11.47 10.96 -11.42
C SER A 323 10.13 11.24 -10.73
N PRO A 324 9.01 11.31 -11.49
CA PRO A 324 7.68 11.47 -10.92
C PRO A 324 7.33 10.34 -9.94
N ARG A 325 6.69 10.70 -8.84
CA ARG A 325 6.05 9.73 -7.94
C ARG A 325 4.67 9.39 -8.48
N ILE A 326 4.35 8.11 -8.54
CA ILE A 326 3.04 7.64 -9.01
C ILE A 326 2.29 7.08 -7.82
N SER A 327 1.23 7.76 -7.40
CA SER A 327 0.28 7.26 -6.40
C SER A 327 -0.97 6.76 -7.11
N THR A 328 -1.54 5.65 -6.64
CA THR A 328 -2.69 4.99 -7.26
C THR A 328 -3.81 4.80 -6.26
N PHE A 329 -5.04 5.07 -6.70
CA PHE A 329 -6.26 4.94 -5.91
C PHE A 329 -7.23 4.01 -6.62
N GLY A 330 -7.49 2.85 -6.00
CA GLY A 330 -8.43 1.86 -6.51
C GLY A 330 -9.83 2.07 -5.95
N LEU A 331 -10.85 2.05 -6.79
CA LEU A 331 -12.23 2.19 -6.39
C LEU A 331 -12.98 0.86 -6.53
N GLY A 332 -13.71 0.49 -5.48
CA GLY A 332 -14.50 -0.74 -5.48
C GLY A 332 -13.65 -2.02 -5.43
N SER A 333 -14.33 -3.17 -5.61
CA SER A 333 -13.72 -4.49 -5.52
C SER A 333 -13.32 -5.10 -6.87
N TYR A 334 -13.69 -4.46 -7.97
CA TYR A 334 -13.49 -4.99 -9.32
C TYR A 334 -12.13 -4.68 -9.91
N CYS A 335 -11.44 -3.62 -9.44
CA CYS A 335 -10.11 -3.29 -9.91
C CYS A 335 -9.05 -4.27 -9.39
N ASN A 336 -7.97 -4.42 -10.14
CA ASN A 336 -6.83 -5.21 -9.68
C ASN A 336 -5.97 -4.40 -8.69
N HIS A 337 -6.33 -4.45 -7.41
CA HIS A 337 -5.62 -3.77 -6.33
C HIS A 337 -4.14 -4.18 -6.25
N TYR A 338 -3.79 -5.40 -6.67
CA TYR A 338 -2.40 -5.84 -6.70
C TYR A 338 -1.60 -5.10 -7.78
N PHE A 339 -2.17 -4.93 -8.97
CA PHE A 339 -1.57 -4.15 -10.05
C PHE A 339 -1.35 -2.70 -9.63
N LEU A 340 -2.36 -2.04 -9.08
CA LEU A 340 -2.27 -0.66 -8.63
C LEU A 340 -1.19 -0.48 -7.55
N ARG A 341 -1.12 -1.41 -6.60
CA ARG A 341 -0.07 -1.41 -5.57
C ARG A 341 1.33 -1.60 -6.18
N MET A 342 1.46 -2.47 -7.18
CA MET A 342 2.72 -2.68 -7.89
C MET A 342 3.14 -1.42 -8.64
N LEU A 343 2.21 -0.78 -9.35
CA LEU A 343 2.46 0.46 -10.10
C LEU A 343 2.89 1.60 -9.16
N ALA A 344 2.20 1.78 -8.04
CA ALA A 344 2.60 2.74 -7.00
C ALA A 344 3.99 2.43 -6.43
N SER A 345 4.31 1.16 -6.20
CA SER A 345 5.64 0.75 -5.72
C SER A 345 6.75 1.07 -6.73
N ILE A 346 6.51 0.84 -8.02
CA ILE A 346 7.44 1.20 -9.10
C ILE A 346 7.63 2.72 -9.14
N GLY A 347 6.55 3.48 -9.03
CA GLY A 347 6.55 4.94 -9.00
C GLY A 347 6.97 5.56 -7.67
N LYS A 348 7.35 4.76 -6.65
CA LYS A 348 7.73 5.23 -5.30
C LYS A 348 6.67 6.13 -4.64
N GLY A 349 5.40 5.96 -5.02
CA GLY A 349 4.25 6.64 -4.45
C GLY A 349 3.47 5.75 -3.49
N HIS A 350 2.23 6.12 -3.24
CA HIS A 350 1.32 5.44 -2.34
C HIS A 350 0.20 4.74 -3.12
N TYR A 351 -0.28 3.65 -2.57
CA TYR A 351 -1.49 2.99 -3.01
C TYR A 351 -2.52 3.09 -1.90
N ASP A 352 -3.73 3.45 -2.27
CA ASP A 352 -4.90 3.41 -1.39
C ASP A 352 -6.13 2.92 -2.15
N ALA A 353 -7.19 2.52 -1.43
CA ALA A 353 -8.41 2.01 -2.04
C ALA A 353 -9.64 2.43 -1.24
N ALA A 354 -10.67 2.84 -1.96
CA ALA A 354 -11.98 3.07 -1.40
C ALA A 354 -12.93 1.94 -1.84
N PHE A 355 -13.49 1.24 -0.86
CA PHE A 355 -14.52 0.24 -1.09
C PHE A 355 -15.88 0.87 -0.80
N ASP A 356 -16.80 0.77 -1.73
CA ASP A 356 -18.19 1.12 -1.45
C ASP A 356 -18.73 0.10 -0.45
N THR A 357 -18.67 0.45 0.82
CA THR A 357 -19.38 -0.30 1.87
C THR A 357 -20.83 0.09 1.82
N GLY A 358 -21.51 -0.22 0.71
CA GLY A 358 -22.94 -0.11 0.59
C GLY A 358 -23.62 -1.02 1.62
N ILE A 359 -23.60 -0.60 2.86
CA ILE A 359 -24.52 -1.07 3.88
C ILE A 359 -25.70 -0.11 3.80
N ASN A 360 -26.76 -0.56 3.12
CA ASN A 360 -28.10 -0.04 3.36
C ASN A 360 -28.55 -0.48 4.73
#